data_9d697916c7674e0a38f1ab328ee14d88
#
_entry.id   9d697916c7674e0a38f1ab328ee14d88
#
_cell.length_a   1.000
_cell.length_b   1.000
_cell.length_c   1.000
_cell.angle_alpha   90.00
_cell.angle_beta   90.00
_cell.angle_gamma   90.00
#
_symmetry.space_group_name_H-M   'P 1'
#
loop_
_entity.id
_entity.type
_entity.pdbx_description
1 polymer ?
#
loop_
_entity_poly.entity_id
_entity_poly.type
_entity_poly.pdbx_seq_one_letter_code
_entity_poly.pdbx_strand_id
1 'polypeptide(L)'
;MSDAAPPRTCAAHPGQPAFVSCERCARPACAYCLPESAGGLVCAECAAREAGATAIAWERAELHAFAKLWRTTRDVLTKTEQTFALLGEGSVTVAVGYAALLHFVLSVAALALVSPCVLLAALGWRTPLLEPASPMVLVAFGGAACAAPLVAALGGVLHALLVGAVFHFSARALGGTGGYAHDARVAAYALAVQVIWALLGPATVLPVIGPLVFGVALLAQLFWLGTTLTRVARAQHGHAQQQGVAAEAQRQE
;
A
#
# COMPACT_ATOMS: atom_id res chain seq x y z
N MET A 1 -52.46 25.07 22.74
CA MET A 1 -51.13 25.14 23.35
C MET A 1 -50.37 23.94 22.78
N SER A 2 -49.45 24.20 21.85
CA SER A 2 -48.67 23.10 21.22
C SER A 2 -47.58 22.67 22.18
N ASP A 3 -47.65 21.42 22.67
CA ASP A 3 -46.55 20.79 23.42
C ASP A 3 -45.33 20.68 22.51
N ALA A 4 -44.46 21.70 22.59
CA ALA A 4 -43.18 21.64 21.92
C ALA A 4 -42.32 20.58 22.62
N ALA A 5 -42.01 19.48 21.90
CA ALA A 5 -41.11 18.47 22.41
C ALA A 5 -39.78 19.09 22.89
N PRO A 6 -39.23 18.65 24.02
CA PRO A 6 -38.01 19.25 24.57
C PRO A 6 -36.88 19.19 23.53
N PRO A 7 -36.08 20.28 23.43
CA PRO A 7 -35.00 20.33 22.45
C PRO A 7 -34.06 19.17 22.66
N ARG A 8 -33.84 18.42 21.59
CA ARG A 8 -32.88 17.29 21.61
C ARG A 8 -31.46 17.84 21.81
N THR A 9 -30.72 17.29 22.75
CA THR A 9 -29.31 17.64 22.96
C THR A 9 -28.39 16.77 22.13
N CYS A 10 -27.23 17.30 21.75
CA CYS A 10 -26.22 16.55 21.01
C CYS A 10 -25.72 15.35 21.82
N ALA A 11 -25.63 14.17 21.21
CA ALA A 11 -25.17 12.97 21.87
C ALA A 11 -23.71 13.03 22.36
N ALA A 12 -22.85 13.81 21.67
CA ALA A 12 -21.43 14.00 22.04
C ALA A 12 -21.20 15.26 22.90
N HIS A 13 -22.13 16.26 22.85
CA HIS A 13 -22.02 17.54 23.58
C HIS A 13 -23.35 17.82 24.30
N PRO A 14 -23.55 17.28 25.49
CA PRO A 14 -24.85 17.36 26.22
C PRO A 14 -25.35 18.78 26.50
N GLY A 15 -24.45 19.75 26.46
CA GLY A 15 -24.78 21.19 26.64
C GLY A 15 -25.17 21.94 25.36
N GLN A 16 -25.11 21.29 24.20
CA GLN A 16 -25.38 21.92 22.90
C GLN A 16 -26.69 21.39 22.30
N PRO A 17 -27.57 22.29 21.76
CA PRO A 17 -28.76 21.83 21.07
C PRO A 17 -28.38 21.05 19.78
N ALA A 18 -29.10 19.98 19.54
CA ALA A 18 -28.96 19.22 18.30
C ALA A 18 -29.85 19.84 17.23
N PHE A 19 -29.27 20.14 16.07
CA PHE A 19 -30.00 20.71 14.93
C PHE A 19 -30.43 19.63 13.92
N VAL A 20 -29.70 18.53 13.83
CA VAL A 20 -29.97 17.45 12.90
C VAL A 20 -29.62 16.09 13.53
N SER A 21 -30.11 15.03 12.90
CA SER A 21 -29.70 13.66 13.22
C SER A 21 -28.73 13.15 12.16
N CYS A 22 -27.69 12.45 12.59
CA CYS A 22 -26.77 11.79 11.67
C CYS A 22 -27.54 10.80 10.77
N GLU A 23 -27.37 10.91 9.46
CA GLU A 23 -28.06 10.05 8.48
C GLU A 23 -27.69 8.54 8.63
N ARG A 24 -26.56 8.24 9.26
CA ARG A 24 -26.07 6.85 9.42
C ARG A 24 -26.42 6.21 10.75
N CYS A 25 -26.26 6.91 11.86
CA CYS A 25 -26.52 6.33 13.18
C CYS A 25 -27.75 6.94 13.87
N ALA A 26 -28.45 7.85 13.22
CA ALA A 26 -29.62 8.57 13.73
C ALA A 26 -29.42 9.34 15.06
N ARG A 27 -28.17 9.45 15.55
CA ARG A 27 -27.84 10.22 16.76
C ARG A 27 -28.02 11.71 16.51
N PRO A 28 -28.61 12.45 17.47
CA PRO A 28 -28.72 13.90 17.39
C PRO A 28 -27.32 14.55 17.44
N ALA A 29 -27.01 15.47 16.53
CA ALA A 29 -25.75 16.13 16.39
C ALA A 29 -25.87 17.66 16.35
N CYS A 30 -24.94 18.37 17.01
CA CYS A 30 -24.82 19.83 16.93
C CYS A 30 -23.92 20.22 15.74
N ALA A 31 -23.88 21.52 15.40
CA ALA A 31 -23.07 22.03 14.28
C ALA A 31 -21.57 21.67 14.39
N TYR A 32 -21.00 21.57 15.60
CA TYR A 32 -19.62 21.18 15.81
C TYR A 32 -19.33 19.69 15.54
N CYS A 33 -20.37 18.84 15.57
CA CYS A 33 -20.22 17.40 15.31
C CYS A 33 -20.44 17.04 13.84
N LEU A 34 -20.81 17.99 13.00
CA LEU A 34 -21.05 17.79 11.58
C LEU A 34 -19.87 18.35 10.80
N PRO A 35 -18.88 17.52 10.42
CA PRO A 35 -17.87 17.97 9.47
C PRO A 35 -18.54 18.26 8.13
N GLU A 36 -18.09 19.29 7.45
CA GLU A 36 -18.46 19.54 6.04
C GLU A 36 -17.89 18.39 5.18
N SER A 37 -18.68 17.34 5.02
CA SER A 37 -18.35 16.23 4.13
C SER A 37 -19.24 16.29 2.90
N ALA A 38 -18.66 16.10 1.73
CA ALA A 38 -19.37 16.11 0.44
C ALA A 38 -20.44 15.01 0.29
N GLY A 39 -20.71 14.23 1.32
CA GLY A 39 -21.56 13.05 1.28
C GLY A 39 -22.79 13.03 2.19
N GLY A 40 -23.22 14.18 2.77
CA GLY A 40 -24.40 14.22 3.63
C GLY A 40 -24.11 14.58 5.09
N LEU A 41 -25.18 14.64 5.91
CA LEU A 41 -25.13 15.02 7.33
C LEU A 41 -24.68 13.84 8.20
N VAL A 42 -23.37 13.59 8.23
CA VAL A 42 -22.74 12.45 8.94
C VAL A 42 -21.99 12.97 10.17
N CYS A 43 -22.22 12.39 11.37
CA CYS A 43 -21.49 12.81 12.56
C CYS A 43 -20.00 12.44 12.47
N ALA A 44 -19.15 13.18 13.19
CA ALA A 44 -17.69 12.99 13.17
C ALA A 44 -17.26 11.54 13.47
N GLU A 45 -17.97 10.82 14.34
CA GLU A 45 -17.71 9.41 14.65
C GLU A 45 -18.00 8.49 13.46
N CYS A 46 -19.12 8.70 12.76
CA CYS A 46 -19.43 7.93 11.56
C CYS A 46 -18.50 8.29 10.40
N ALA A 47 -18.16 9.57 10.22
CA ALA A 47 -17.19 10.03 9.24
C ALA A 47 -15.79 9.43 9.51
N ALA A 48 -15.35 9.38 10.76
CA ALA A 48 -14.10 8.73 11.15
C ALA A 48 -14.11 7.21 10.90
N ARG A 49 -15.24 6.53 11.15
CA ARG A 49 -15.39 5.10 10.80
C ARG A 49 -15.32 4.88 9.30
N GLU A 50 -15.90 5.76 8.50
CA GLU A 50 -15.81 5.69 7.05
C GLU A 50 -14.40 5.94 6.55
N ALA A 51 -13.75 6.99 7.03
CA ALA A 51 -12.36 7.27 6.72
C ALA A 51 -11.47 6.06 7.08
N GLY A 52 -11.70 5.43 8.25
CA GLY A 52 -11.00 4.21 8.65
C GLY A 52 -11.37 2.99 7.78
N ALA A 53 -12.63 2.86 7.33
CA ALA A 53 -13.08 1.77 6.47
C ALA A 53 -12.59 1.93 5.02
N THR A 54 -12.36 3.16 4.57
CA THR A 54 -11.86 3.49 3.23
C THR A 54 -10.33 3.52 3.14
N ALA A 55 -9.62 3.55 4.27
CA ALA A 55 -8.16 3.56 4.26
C ALA A 55 -7.58 2.19 3.87
N ILE A 56 -6.42 2.22 3.18
CA ILE A 56 -5.62 1.02 2.89
C ILE A 56 -5.30 0.31 4.22
N ALA A 57 -5.35 -1.03 4.22
CA ALA A 57 -5.18 -1.82 5.45
C ALA A 57 -3.88 -1.51 6.22
N TRP A 58 -2.81 -1.11 5.52
CA TRP A 58 -1.54 -0.70 6.13
C TRP A 58 -1.66 0.57 6.98
N GLU A 59 -2.54 1.48 6.60
CA GLU A 59 -2.74 2.78 7.27
C GLU A 59 -3.73 2.71 8.45
N ARG A 60 -4.39 1.57 8.65
CA ARG A 60 -5.33 1.36 9.75
C ARG A 60 -4.61 1.14 11.08
N ALA A 61 -4.93 1.91 12.10
CA ALA A 61 -4.28 1.81 13.41
C ALA A 61 -4.60 0.50 14.15
N GLU A 62 -5.83 -0.01 14.00
CA GLU A 62 -6.37 -1.15 14.73
C GLU A 62 -5.80 -2.51 14.34
N LEU A 63 -5.09 -2.61 13.22
CA LEU A 63 -4.51 -3.86 12.76
C LEU A 63 -3.06 -4.02 13.21
N HIS A 64 -2.66 -5.23 13.57
CA HIS A 64 -1.25 -5.54 13.83
C HIS A 64 -0.43 -5.65 12.54
N ALA A 65 0.89 -5.43 12.61
CA ALA A 65 1.76 -5.24 11.45
C ALA A 65 1.66 -6.35 10.37
N PHE A 66 1.62 -7.63 10.78
CA PHE A 66 1.51 -8.74 9.84
C PHE A 66 0.16 -8.75 9.10
N ALA A 67 -0.95 -8.49 9.80
CA ALA A 67 -2.26 -8.41 9.16
C ALA A 67 -2.35 -7.21 8.20
N LYS A 68 -1.75 -6.08 8.56
CA LYS A 68 -1.62 -4.91 7.68
C LYS A 68 -0.88 -5.28 6.41
N LEU A 69 0.31 -5.87 6.54
CA LEU A 69 1.16 -6.28 5.42
C LEU A 69 0.41 -7.23 4.49
N TRP A 70 -0.13 -8.32 5.05
CA TRP A 70 -0.83 -9.34 4.28
C TRP A 70 -2.06 -8.80 3.54
N ARG A 71 -2.94 -8.07 4.26
CA ARG A 71 -4.16 -7.52 3.66
C ARG A 71 -3.84 -6.50 2.58
N THR A 72 -2.92 -5.58 2.84
CA THR A 72 -2.50 -4.58 1.84
C THR A 72 -1.92 -5.26 0.60
N THR A 73 -0.99 -6.18 0.77
CA THR A 73 -0.38 -6.92 -0.35
C THR A 73 -1.42 -7.65 -1.17
N ARG A 74 -2.31 -8.40 -0.50
CA ARG A 74 -3.39 -9.12 -1.17
C ARG A 74 -4.33 -8.17 -1.92
N ASP A 75 -4.78 -7.09 -1.26
CA ASP A 75 -5.76 -6.17 -1.84
C ASP A 75 -5.15 -5.39 -3.02
N VAL A 76 -3.87 -4.99 -2.95
CA VAL A 76 -3.15 -4.38 -4.08
C VAL A 76 -3.05 -5.34 -5.26
N LEU A 77 -2.78 -6.62 -5.04
CA LEU A 77 -2.64 -7.62 -6.11
C LEU A 77 -3.98 -8.05 -6.72
N THR A 78 -5.04 -8.13 -5.91
CA THR A 78 -6.34 -8.69 -6.34
C THR A 78 -7.41 -7.65 -6.63
N LYS A 79 -7.32 -6.47 -6.02
CA LYS A 79 -8.31 -5.37 -6.10
C LYS A 79 -7.62 -4.04 -6.39
N THR A 80 -6.66 -4.04 -7.29
CA THR A 80 -5.75 -2.92 -7.56
C THR A 80 -6.46 -1.58 -7.68
N GLU A 81 -7.46 -1.47 -8.57
CA GLU A 81 -8.17 -0.22 -8.81
C GLU A 81 -8.91 0.30 -7.57
N GLN A 82 -9.61 -0.60 -6.87
CA GLN A 82 -10.33 -0.24 -5.65
C GLN A 82 -9.38 0.20 -4.55
N THR A 83 -8.24 -0.49 -4.40
CA THR A 83 -7.24 -0.17 -3.37
C THR A 83 -6.62 1.20 -3.61
N PHE A 84 -6.26 1.53 -4.84
CA PHE A 84 -5.67 2.83 -5.16
C PHE A 84 -6.70 3.97 -5.20
N ALA A 85 -7.97 3.67 -5.48
CA ALA A 85 -9.05 4.66 -5.34
C ALA A 85 -9.27 5.10 -3.88
N LEU A 86 -8.91 4.25 -2.91
CA LEU A 86 -8.95 4.57 -1.48
C LEU A 86 -7.72 5.37 -0.98
N LEU A 87 -6.75 5.64 -1.87
CA LEU A 87 -5.52 6.34 -1.51
C LEU A 87 -5.77 7.84 -1.41
N GLY A 88 -6.38 8.26 -0.31
CA GLY A 88 -6.57 9.66 0.04
C GLY A 88 -5.27 10.38 0.44
N GLU A 89 -5.37 11.49 1.14
CA GLU A 89 -4.21 12.14 1.76
C GLU A 89 -3.61 11.26 2.86
N GLY A 90 -2.29 11.17 2.93
CA GLY A 90 -1.62 10.34 3.94
C GLY A 90 -0.10 10.49 3.92
N SER A 91 0.57 9.87 4.88
CA SER A 91 2.01 9.98 5.07
C SER A 91 2.81 9.09 4.10
N VAL A 92 3.76 9.70 3.39
CA VAL A 92 4.77 8.96 2.59
C VAL A 92 5.57 8.01 3.47
N THR A 93 5.92 8.44 4.69
CA THR A 93 6.71 7.63 5.63
C THR A 93 6.02 6.31 5.96
N VAL A 94 4.69 6.33 6.14
CA VAL A 94 3.89 5.13 6.41
C VAL A 94 3.92 4.19 5.21
N ALA A 95 3.74 4.70 3.99
CA ALA A 95 3.77 3.89 2.78
C ALA A 95 5.16 3.31 2.48
N VAL A 96 6.21 4.10 2.68
CA VAL A 96 7.60 3.64 2.54
C VAL A 96 7.94 2.58 3.60
N GLY A 97 7.38 2.71 4.81
CA GLY A 97 7.46 1.68 5.86
C GLY A 97 6.86 0.34 5.42
N TYR A 98 5.76 0.36 4.65
CA TYR A 98 5.23 -0.85 4.02
C TYR A 98 6.23 -1.49 3.04
N ALA A 99 6.82 -0.70 2.14
CA ALA A 99 7.80 -1.20 1.19
C ALA A 99 9.04 -1.79 1.88
N ALA A 100 9.54 -1.13 2.93
CA ALA A 100 10.66 -1.62 3.73
C ALA A 100 10.35 -2.97 4.40
N LEU A 101 9.20 -3.08 5.08
CA LEU A 101 8.80 -4.32 5.75
C LEU A 101 8.52 -5.44 4.74
N LEU A 102 7.92 -5.12 3.60
CA LEU A 102 7.70 -6.10 2.53
C LEU A 102 9.02 -6.70 2.07
N HIS A 103 10.00 -5.88 1.72
CA HIS A 103 11.32 -6.36 1.26
C HIS A 103 12.07 -7.13 2.36
N PHE A 104 11.97 -6.69 3.62
CA PHE A 104 12.50 -7.43 4.76
C PHE A 104 11.92 -8.84 4.83
N VAL A 105 10.59 -8.96 4.84
CA VAL A 105 9.90 -10.25 4.94
C VAL A 105 10.20 -11.14 3.74
N LEU A 106 10.22 -10.58 2.52
CA LEU A 106 10.58 -11.34 1.32
C LEU A 106 12.02 -11.84 1.35
N SER A 107 12.96 -11.04 1.86
CA SER A 107 14.36 -11.45 2.03
C SER A 107 14.49 -12.57 3.06
N VAL A 108 13.80 -12.50 4.20
CA VAL A 108 13.76 -13.57 5.20
C VAL A 108 13.17 -14.85 4.59
N ALA A 109 12.08 -14.74 3.85
CA ALA A 109 11.46 -15.89 3.19
C ALA A 109 12.39 -16.51 2.14
N ALA A 110 13.08 -15.71 1.33
CA ALA A 110 14.05 -16.19 0.36
C ALA A 110 15.23 -16.93 1.04
N LEU A 111 15.77 -16.38 2.14
CA LEU A 111 16.79 -17.02 2.93
C LEU A 111 16.33 -18.36 3.53
N ALA A 112 15.10 -18.42 4.03
CA ALA A 112 14.51 -19.64 4.56
C ALA A 112 14.37 -20.73 3.50
N LEU A 113 14.07 -20.35 2.24
CA LEU A 113 13.98 -21.28 1.11
C LEU A 113 15.35 -21.78 0.64
N VAL A 114 16.38 -20.91 0.69
CA VAL A 114 17.74 -21.26 0.21
C VAL A 114 18.57 -21.98 1.27
N SER A 115 18.34 -21.66 2.56
CA SER A 115 19.15 -22.22 3.67
C SER A 115 19.22 -23.76 3.72
N PRO A 116 18.16 -24.55 3.45
CA PRO A 116 18.26 -26.00 3.40
C PRO A 116 19.22 -26.47 2.33
N CYS A 117 19.25 -25.86 1.16
CA CYS A 117 20.17 -26.22 0.07
C CYS A 117 21.62 -25.95 0.46
N VAL A 118 21.89 -24.82 1.10
CA VAL A 118 23.22 -24.46 1.61
C VAL A 118 23.66 -25.45 2.71
N LEU A 119 22.74 -25.80 3.62
CA LEU A 119 23.02 -26.77 4.69
C LEU A 119 23.33 -28.16 4.13
N LEU A 120 22.57 -28.65 3.16
CA LEU A 120 22.81 -29.92 2.50
C LEU A 120 24.16 -29.93 1.79
N ALA A 121 24.53 -28.85 1.10
CA ALA A 121 25.86 -28.71 0.49
C ALA A 121 26.97 -28.71 1.55
N ALA A 122 26.74 -28.06 2.70
CA ALA A 122 27.67 -28.02 3.82
C ALA A 122 27.88 -29.40 4.46
N LEU A 123 26.84 -30.24 4.51
CA LEU A 123 26.90 -31.59 5.02
C LEU A 123 27.54 -32.58 4.03
N GLY A 124 28.09 -32.09 2.92
CA GLY A 124 28.77 -32.90 1.92
C GLY A 124 27.83 -33.74 1.05
N TRP A 125 26.53 -33.42 1.03
CA TRP A 125 25.58 -34.09 0.14
C TRP A 125 25.87 -33.69 -1.30
N ARG A 126 26.54 -34.60 -2.03
CA ARG A 126 26.91 -34.40 -3.44
C ARG A 126 25.64 -34.53 -4.30
N THR A 127 25.12 -33.42 -4.74
CA THR A 127 24.15 -33.40 -5.85
C THR A 127 24.89 -32.92 -7.10
N PRO A 128 24.42 -33.28 -8.32
CA PRO A 128 25.03 -32.80 -9.56
C PRO A 128 24.99 -31.24 -9.67
N LEU A 129 24.22 -30.58 -8.80
CA LEU A 129 23.99 -29.15 -8.81
C LEU A 129 24.77 -28.40 -7.70
N LEU A 130 25.30 -29.08 -6.69
CA LEU A 130 25.95 -28.48 -5.54
C LEU A 130 27.31 -29.12 -5.28
N GLU A 131 28.36 -28.36 -5.48
CA GLU A 131 29.69 -28.71 -4.97
C GLU A 131 29.73 -28.50 -3.45
N PRO A 132 30.56 -29.28 -2.71
CA PRO A 132 30.72 -29.09 -1.26
C PRO A 132 31.16 -27.66 -0.98
N ALA A 133 30.37 -26.93 -0.20
CA ALA A 133 30.68 -25.55 0.15
C ALA A 133 31.93 -25.49 1.04
N SER A 134 32.90 -24.67 0.67
CA SER A 134 34.06 -24.42 1.53
C SER A 134 33.64 -23.75 2.84
N PRO A 135 34.39 -23.92 3.95
CA PRO A 135 34.10 -23.23 5.22
C PRO A 135 33.99 -21.72 5.05
N MET A 136 34.76 -21.16 4.14
CA MET A 136 34.74 -19.73 3.84
C MET A 136 33.39 -19.29 3.23
N VAL A 137 32.79 -20.09 2.35
CA VAL A 137 31.46 -19.87 1.76
C VAL A 137 30.39 -19.92 2.84
N LEU A 138 30.50 -20.85 3.79
CA LEU A 138 29.54 -20.96 4.90
C LEU A 138 29.57 -19.73 5.83
N VAL A 139 30.77 -19.24 6.17
CA VAL A 139 30.95 -18.03 6.98
C VAL A 139 30.42 -16.82 6.23
N ALA A 140 30.73 -16.69 4.93
CA ALA A 140 30.22 -15.58 4.11
C ALA A 140 28.68 -15.62 3.98
N PHE A 141 28.11 -16.82 3.79
CA PHE A 141 26.65 -16.99 3.74
C PHE A 141 26.00 -16.63 5.07
N GLY A 142 26.55 -17.07 6.21
CA GLY A 142 26.04 -16.74 7.53
C GLY A 142 26.03 -15.22 7.80
N GLY A 143 27.13 -14.54 7.46
CA GLY A 143 27.22 -13.09 7.55
C GLY A 143 26.23 -12.37 6.63
N ALA A 144 26.13 -12.80 5.38
CA ALA A 144 25.18 -12.27 4.41
C ALA A 144 23.73 -12.51 4.85
N ALA A 145 23.41 -13.69 5.39
CA ALA A 145 22.06 -14.01 5.87
C ALA A 145 21.60 -13.09 7.01
N CYS A 146 22.49 -12.67 7.89
CA CYS A 146 22.17 -11.71 8.95
C CYS A 146 21.95 -10.29 8.41
N ALA A 147 22.72 -9.87 7.43
CA ALA A 147 22.66 -8.50 6.89
C ALA A 147 21.58 -8.32 5.80
N ALA A 148 21.33 -9.35 4.99
CA ALA A 148 20.47 -9.27 3.82
C ALA A 148 19.05 -8.73 4.09
N PRO A 149 18.33 -9.10 5.16
CA PRO A 149 17.01 -8.56 5.43
C PRO A 149 17.01 -7.05 5.71
N LEU A 150 18.04 -6.55 6.41
CA LEU A 150 18.17 -5.11 6.69
C LEU A 150 18.54 -4.34 5.42
N VAL A 151 19.47 -4.86 4.63
CA VAL A 151 19.85 -4.27 3.34
C VAL A 151 18.66 -4.30 2.38
N ALA A 152 17.88 -5.38 2.35
CA ALA A 152 16.65 -5.45 1.56
C ALA A 152 15.59 -4.44 2.01
N ALA A 153 15.42 -4.22 3.31
CA ALA A 153 14.50 -3.20 3.82
C ALA A 153 14.90 -1.80 3.36
N LEU A 154 16.19 -1.45 3.47
CA LEU A 154 16.72 -0.17 2.96
C LEU A 154 16.57 -0.06 1.44
N GLY A 155 16.83 -1.15 0.72
CA GLY A 155 16.59 -1.26 -0.71
C GLY A 155 15.14 -1.03 -1.08
N GLY A 156 14.19 -1.53 -0.28
CA GLY A 156 12.76 -1.31 -0.44
C GLY A 156 12.35 0.16 -0.30
N VAL A 157 12.95 0.87 0.67
CA VAL A 157 12.77 2.32 0.83
C VAL A 157 13.25 3.05 -0.43
N LEU A 158 14.49 2.79 -0.83
CA LEU A 158 15.10 3.44 -2.01
C LEU A 158 14.31 3.12 -3.28
N HIS A 159 13.92 1.88 -3.46
CA HIS A 159 13.12 1.43 -4.60
C HIS A 159 11.76 2.16 -4.68
N ALA A 160 11.05 2.27 -3.55
CA ALA A 160 9.79 3.00 -3.49
C ALA A 160 9.94 4.48 -3.89
N LEU A 161 10.99 5.13 -3.38
CA LEU A 161 11.27 6.53 -3.70
C LEU A 161 11.69 6.74 -5.16
N LEU A 162 12.55 5.86 -5.71
CA LEU A 162 12.97 5.93 -7.11
C LEU A 162 11.81 5.67 -8.07
N VAL A 163 11.01 4.62 -7.83
CA VAL A 163 9.82 4.34 -8.66
C VAL A 163 8.82 5.48 -8.54
N GLY A 164 8.63 6.04 -7.34
CA GLY A 164 7.79 7.22 -7.11
C GLY A 164 8.28 8.44 -7.88
N ALA A 165 9.60 8.68 -7.93
CA ALA A 165 10.19 9.77 -8.70
C ALA A 165 9.97 9.57 -10.21
N VAL A 166 10.26 8.38 -10.73
CA VAL A 166 10.02 8.05 -12.15
C VAL A 166 8.55 8.23 -12.51
N PHE A 167 7.65 7.75 -11.66
CA PHE A 167 6.21 7.92 -11.88
C PHE A 167 5.80 9.39 -11.86
N HIS A 168 6.26 10.17 -10.88
CA HIS A 168 5.98 11.59 -10.75
C HIS A 168 6.43 12.39 -12.00
N PHE A 169 7.69 12.22 -12.42
CA PHE A 169 8.19 12.91 -13.61
C PHE A 169 7.45 12.49 -14.88
N SER A 170 7.12 11.19 -15.02
CA SER A 170 6.34 10.69 -16.14
C SER A 170 4.92 11.27 -16.14
N ALA A 171 4.25 11.31 -15.00
CA ALA A 171 2.92 11.89 -14.86
C ALA A 171 2.93 13.38 -15.18
N ARG A 172 3.94 14.13 -14.70
CA ARG A 172 4.13 15.56 -15.02
C ARG A 172 4.35 15.79 -16.51
N ALA A 173 5.17 14.98 -17.16
CA ALA A 173 5.41 15.09 -18.61
C ALA A 173 4.13 14.85 -19.44
N LEU A 174 3.18 14.09 -18.89
CA LEU A 174 1.87 13.84 -19.50
C LEU A 174 0.77 14.82 -19.05
N GLY A 175 1.12 15.90 -18.35
CA GLY A 175 0.18 16.93 -17.91
C GLY A 175 -0.50 16.65 -16.57
N GLY A 176 -0.01 15.68 -15.80
CA GLY A 176 -0.52 15.39 -14.46
C GLY A 176 -0.18 16.51 -13.46
N THR A 177 -1.08 16.76 -12.52
CA THR A 177 -0.96 17.81 -11.48
C THR A 177 -0.67 17.27 -10.09
N GLY A 178 -0.57 15.94 -9.91
CA GLY A 178 -0.34 15.26 -8.64
C GLY A 178 0.98 15.67 -7.97
N GLY A 179 0.99 15.66 -6.63
CA GLY A 179 2.19 15.91 -5.84
C GLY A 179 3.07 14.66 -5.71
N TYR A 180 4.40 14.86 -5.61
CA TYR A 180 5.36 13.75 -5.43
C TYR A 180 5.01 12.82 -4.26
N ALA A 181 4.52 13.38 -3.15
CA ALA A 181 4.13 12.59 -1.98
C ALA A 181 3.06 11.53 -2.30
N HIS A 182 2.06 11.89 -3.08
CA HIS A 182 1.02 10.95 -3.54
C HIS A 182 1.61 9.87 -4.45
N ASP A 183 2.41 10.28 -5.42
CA ASP A 183 3.01 9.37 -6.41
C ASP A 183 3.99 8.38 -5.75
N ALA A 184 4.75 8.84 -4.75
CA ALA A 184 5.62 7.97 -3.94
C ALA A 184 4.82 6.96 -3.11
N ARG A 185 3.64 7.33 -2.58
CA ARG A 185 2.75 6.39 -1.88
C ARG A 185 2.18 5.34 -2.83
N VAL A 186 1.71 5.75 -4.00
CA VAL A 186 1.26 4.82 -5.06
C VAL A 186 2.37 3.82 -5.38
N ALA A 187 3.59 4.32 -5.63
CA ALA A 187 4.74 3.48 -5.94
C ALA A 187 5.07 2.51 -4.81
N ALA A 188 5.07 2.96 -3.55
CA ALA A 188 5.38 2.12 -2.40
C ALA A 188 4.40 0.94 -2.27
N TYR A 189 3.10 1.16 -2.46
CA TYR A 189 2.11 0.07 -2.42
C TYR A 189 2.15 -0.81 -3.68
N ALA A 190 2.46 -0.24 -4.85
CA ALA A 190 2.64 -0.99 -6.08
C ALA A 190 3.78 -2.01 -6.00
N LEU A 191 4.76 -1.82 -5.09
CA LEU A 191 5.80 -2.81 -4.84
C LEU A 191 5.28 -4.14 -4.24
N ALA A 192 3.99 -4.25 -3.90
CA ALA A 192 3.35 -5.53 -3.56
C ALA A 192 3.64 -6.63 -4.62
N VAL A 193 3.83 -6.26 -5.88
CA VAL A 193 4.20 -7.18 -6.96
C VAL A 193 5.54 -7.91 -6.72
N GLN A 194 6.40 -7.37 -5.86
CA GLN A 194 7.67 -8.01 -5.49
C GLN A 194 7.50 -9.38 -4.83
N VAL A 195 6.30 -9.71 -4.35
CA VAL A 195 5.98 -11.07 -3.86
C VAL A 195 6.25 -12.14 -4.92
N ILE A 196 6.11 -11.80 -6.20
CA ILE A 196 6.42 -12.71 -7.31
C ILE A 196 7.89 -13.19 -7.24
N TRP A 197 8.82 -12.30 -6.85
CA TRP A 197 10.22 -12.65 -6.73
C TRP A 197 10.53 -13.61 -5.57
N ALA A 198 9.75 -13.54 -4.47
CA ALA A 198 9.88 -14.52 -3.39
C ALA A 198 9.46 -15.92 -3.84
N LEU A 199 8.46 -16.00 -4.73
CA LEU A 199 7.98 -17.29 -5.27
C LEU A 199 8.89 -17.85 -6.37
N LEU A 200 9.37 -17.01 -7.27
CA LEU A 200 10.15 -17.40 -8.43
C LEU A 200 11.68 -17.31 -8.21
N GLY A 201 12.10 -16.54 -7.21
CA GLY A 201 13.53 -16.32 -6.91
C GLY A 201 14.36 -17.59 -6.79
N PRO A 202 13.92 -18.62 -6.07
CA PRO A 202 14.66 -19.88 -5.98
C PRO A 202 14.89 -20.55 -7.34
N ALA A 203 13.98 -20.40 -8.29
CA ALA A 203 14.13 -20.97 -9.62
C ALA A 203 15.15 -20.20 -10.48
N THR A 204 15.43 -18.92 -10.16
CA THR A 204 16.37 -18.10 -10.93
C THR A 204 17.84 -18.54 -10.76
N VAL A 205 18.15 -19.29 -9.69
CA VAL A 205 19.51 -19.82 -9.44
C VAL A 205 19.83 -21.07 -10.27
N LEU A 206 18.85 -21.66 -10.95
CA LEU A 206 19.06 -22.79 -11.82
C LEU A 206 19.75 -22.35 -13.11
N PRO A 207 20.90 -22.98 -13.50
CA PRO A 207 21.76 -22.44 -14.56
C PRO A 207 21.10 -22.41 -15.94
N VAL A 208 20.17 -23.34 -16.23
CA VAL A 208 19.51 -23.44 -17.54
C VAL A 208 18.23 -22.62 -17.62
N ILE A 209 17.33 -22.75 -16.64
CA ILE A 209 16.02 -22.13 -16.66
C ILE A 209 16.00 -20.79 -15.91
N GLY A 210 16.99 -20.54 -15.05
CA GLY A 210 17.07 -19.33 -14.23
C GLY A 210 16.99 -18.03 -15.03
N PRO A 211 17.79 -17.82 -16.08
CA PRO A 211 17.75 -16.63 -16.91
C PRO A 211 16.37 -16.42 -17.58
N LEU A 212 15.72 -17.51 -18.01
CA LEU A 212 14.38 -17.46 -18.60
C LEU A 212 13.33 -17.06 -17.56
N VAL A 213 13.34 -17.71 -16.38
CA VAL A 213 12.44 -17.38 -15.27
C VAL A 213 12.63 -15.94 -14.83
N PHE A 214 13.88 -15.49 -14.71
CA PHE A 214 14.19 -14.09 -14.39
C PHE A 214 13.61 -13.12 -15.43
N GLY A 215 13.87 -13.38 -16.72
CA GLY A 215 13.37 -12.52 -17.80
C GLY A 215 11.85 -12.44 -17.83
N VAL A 216 11.16 -13.56 -17.72
CA VAL A 216 9.68 -13.60 -17.69
C VAL A 216 9.14 -12.89 -16.45
N ALA A 217 9.71 -13.12 -15.27
CA ALA A 217 9.27 -12.44 -14.04
C ALA A 217 9.48 -10.92 -14.12
N LEU A 218 10.62 -10.48 -14.66
CA LEU A 218 10.90 -9.05 -14.86
C LEU A 218 9.89 -8.41 -15.83
N LEU A 219 9.62 -9.03 -16.96
CA LEU A 219 8.63 -8.54 -17.93
C LEU A 219 7.23 -8.48 -17.32
N ALA A 220 6.82 -9.51 -16.59
CA ALA A 220 5.53 -9.54 -15.88
C ALA A 220 5.43 -8.41 -14.87
N GLN A 221 6.49 -8.16 -14.10
CA GLN A 221 6.55 -7.06 -13.14
C GLN A 221 6.45 -5.69 -13.82
N LEU A 222 7.23 -5.46 -14.87
CA LEU A 222 7.21 -4.19 -15.61
C LEU A 222 5.83 -3.95 -16.25
N PHE A 223 5.25 -4.98 -16.85
CA PHE A 223 3.90 -4.92 -17.43
C PHE A 223 2.85 -4.60 -16.36
N TRP A 224 2.88 -5.31 -15.23
CA TRP A 224 1.93 -5.09 -14.13
C TRP A 224 2.10 -3.69 -13.55
N LEU A 225 3.32 -3.25 -13.29
CA LEU A 225 3.61 -1.91 -12.76
C LEU A 225 3.15 -0.82 -13.74
N GLY A 226 3.46 -0.95 -15.02
CA GLY A 226 3.04 -0.02 -16.07
C GLY A 226 1.51 0.07 -16.19
N THR A 227 0.80 -1.07 -16.19
CA THR A 227 -0.67 -1.09 -16.24
C THR A 227 -1.30 -0.51 -14.98
N THR A 228 -0.75 -0.79 -13.81
CA THR A 228 -1.22 -0.24 -12.53
C THR A 228 -1.07 1.28 -12.50
N LEU A 229 0.11 1.80 -12.83
CA LEU A 229 0.38 3.24 -12.84
C LEU A 229 -0.50 3.97 -13.85
N THR A 230 -0.71 3.42 -15.04
CA THR A 230 -1.59 4.03 -16.06
C THR A 230 -3.06 4.04 -15.62
N ARG A 231 -3.54 2.99 -14.93
CA ARG A 231 -4.90 2.95 -14.37
C ARG A 231 -5.09 3.98 -13.26
N VAL A 232 -4.14 4.07 -12.35
CA VAL A 232 -4.17 5.08 -11.27
C VAL A 232 -4.18 6.49 -11.85
N ALA A 233 -3.32 6.78 -12.83
CA ALA A 233 -3.29 8.08 -13.50
C ALA A 233 -4.63 8.42 -14.15
N ARG A 234 -5.26 7.48 -14.87
CA ARG A 234 -6.58 7.69 -15.49
C ARG A 234 -7.68 7.95 -14.47
N ALA A 235 -7.69 7.21 -13.36
CA ALA A 235 -8.67 7.42 -12.29
C ALA A 235 -8.55 8.82 -11.69
N GLN A 236 -7.34 9.32 -11.48
CA GLN A 236 -7.10 10.68 -10.97
C GLN A 236 -7.58 11.77 -11.94
N HIS A 237 -7.33 11.60 -13.24
CA HIS A 237 -7.83 12.56 -14.25
C HIS A 237 -9.36 12.59 -14.32
N GLY A 238 -10.03 11.46 -14.18
CA GLY A 238 -11.50 11.39 -14.15
C GLY A 238 -12.09 12.14 -12.96
N HIS A 239 -11.51 12.02 -11.78
CA HIS A 239 -11.95 12.75 -10.58
C HIS A 239 -11.72 14.25 -10.70
N ALA A 240 -10.58 14.69 -11.23
CA ALA A 240 -10.28 16.10 -11.44
C ALA A 240 -11.27 16.78 -12.41
N GLN A 241 -11.66 16.09 -13.49
CA GLN A 241 -12.69 16.58 -14.42
C GLN A 241 -14.06 16.71 -13.75
N GLN A 242 -14.47 15.72 -12.95
CA GLN A 242 -15.76 15.77 -12.25
C GLN A 242 -15.81 16.92 -11.24
N GLN A 243 -14.73 17.16 -10.50
CA GLN A 243 -14.62 18.29 -9.58
C GLN A 243 -14.63 19.63 -10.31
N GLY A 244 -14.00 19.74 -11.46
CA GLY A 244 -14.03 20.94 -12.31
C GLY A 244 -15.44 21.27 -12.78
N VAL A 245 -16.17 20.27 -13.28
CA VAL A 245 -17.58 20.44 -13.71
C VAL A 245 -18.49 20.82 -12.54
N ALA A 246 -18.32 20.19 -11.37
CA ALA A 246 -19.11 20.53 -10.18
C ALA A 246 -18.83 21.95 -9.67
N ALA A 247 -17.56 22.39 -9.68
CA ALA A 247 -17.18 23.75 -9.29
C ALA A 247 -17.71 24.81 -10.27
N GLU A 248 -17.81 24.48 -11.55
CA GLU A 248 -18.36 25.39 -12.57
C GLU A 248 -19.89 25.51 -12.47
N ALA A 249 -20.57 24.40 -12.16
CA ALA A 249 -22.02 24.41 -11.90
C ALA A 249 -22.38 25.30 -10.68
N GLN A 250 -21.56 25.20 -9.60
CA GLN A 250 -21.76 26.03 -8.39
C GLN A 250 -21.51 27.54 -8.62
N ARG A 251 -20.73 27.92 -9.64
CA ARG A 251 -20.51 29.35 -9.97
C ARG A 251 -21.61 29.96 -10.82
N GLN A 252 -22.49 29.13 -11.37
CA GLN A 252 -23.62 29.58 -12.21
C GLN A 252 -24.93 29.74 -11.42
N GLU A 253 -24.96 29.30 -10.16
CA GLU A 253 -26.04 29.57 -9.19
C GLU A 253 -25.74 30.83 -8.37
#